data_46eb8e326dce872cc639ce9c7db93cbd
#
_entry.id   46eb8e326dce872cc639ce9c7db93cbd
#
_cell.length_a   1.000
_cell.length_b   1.000
_cell.length_c   1.000
_cell.angle_alpha   90.00
_cell.angle_beta   90.00
_cell.angle_gamma   90.00
#
_symmetry.space_group_name_H-M   'P 1'
#
loop_
_entity.id
_entity.type
_entity.pdbx_description
1 polymer ?
#
loop_
_entity_poly.entity_id
_entity_poly.type
_entity_poly.pdbx_seq_one_letter_code
_entity_poly.pdbx_strand_id
1 'polypeptide(L)'
;VVQCAFNYFFNLGLTLTSLCLVVIAGWLLTMVERIASRAFITRSRRKGAYAYGTVIIGSPHGIGRTLQFLGQRRQLNYRPVAVCPIHLNPDTGLIEQSADHETLREEMQKNKGCQLSVLEYSDHNLAEQIIDMNAQTVMVADDLRRYSDNYDIFSVHMESFGLEIAMLASAADTSNHEIQVRSIQGT
;
A
#
# COMPACT_ATOMS: atom_id res chain seq x y z
N VAL A 1 37.63 12.64 -16.32
CA VAL A 1 38.49 13.62 -15.61
C VAL A 1 39.21 12.96 -14.43
N VAL A 2 38.51 12.31 -13.48
CA VAL A 2 39.12 11.66 -12.30
C VAL A 2 40.12 10.57 -12.68
N GLN A 3 39.83 9.70 -13.66
CA GLN A 3 40.72 8.66 -14.13
C GLN A 3 41.97 9.19 -14.83
N CYS A 4 41.85 10.30 -15.58
CA CYS A 4 43.00 10.96 -16.18
C CYS A 4 43.93 11.55 -15.12
N ALA A 5 43.34 12.17 -14.07
CA ALA A 5 44.10 12.67 -12.92
C ALA A 5 44.80 11.54 -12.18
N PHE A 6 44.09 10.42 -11.96
CA PHE A 6 44.65 9.23 -11.30
C PHE A 6 45.83 8.64 -12.08
N ASN A 7 45.69 8.50 -13.41
CA ASN A 7 46.78 8.07 -14.27
C ASN A 7 48.00 8.99 -14.24
N TYR A 8 47.77 10.31 -14.17
CA TYR A 8 48.81 11.31 -14.09
C TYR A 8 49.53 11.28 -12.73
N PHE A 9 48.76 11.21 -11.62
CA PHE A 9 49.35 11.18 -10.26
C PHE A 9 50.12 9.90 -9.97
N PHE A 10 49.68 8.74 -10.45
CA PHE A 10 50.31 7.45 -10.16
C PHE A 10 51.23 6.97 -11.27
N ASN A 11 51.45 7.77 -12.31
CA ASN A 11 52.36 7.52 -13.43
C ASN A 11 52.23 6.08 -14.01
N LEU A 12 50.96 5.59 -14.14
CA LEU A 12 50.66 4.22 -14.52
C LEU A 12 50.95 3.88 -16.00
N GLY A 13 51.35 4.85 -16.80
CA GLY A 13 51.73 4.65 -18.21
C GLY A 13 50.60 4.09 -19.08
N LEU A 14 49.32 4.23 -18.66
CA LEU A 14 48.20 3.72 -19.39
C LEU A 14 47.98 4.47 -20.70
N THR A 15 47.84 3.73 -21.78
CA THR A 15 47.53 4.28 -23.09
C THR A 15 46.11 4.85 -23.11
N LEU A 16 45.85 5.82 -23.98
CA LEU A 16 44.51 6.42 -24.14
C LEU A 16 43.42 5.36 -24.42
N THR A 17 43.79 4.34 -25.17
CA THR A 17 42.91 3.22 -25.49
C THR A 17 42.50 2.39 -24.28
N SER A 18 43.41 2.11 -23.36
CA SER A 18 43.11 1.40 -22.12
C SER A 18 42.25 2.23 -21.16
N LEU A 19 42.48 3.54 -21.13
CA LEU A 19 41.60 4.47 -20.39
C LEU A 19 40.17 4.45 -20.92
N CYS A 20 39.98 4.53 -22.23
CA CYS A 20 38.65 4.43 -22.86
C CYS A 20 37.97 3.10 -22.55
N LEU A 21 38.68 1.99 -22.61
CA LEU A 21 38.15 0.66 -22.28
C LEU A 21 37.66 0.57 -20.83
N VAL A 22 38.43 1.10 -19.88
CA VAL A 22 38.05 1.12 -18.47
C VAL A 22 36.77 1.95 -18.25
N VAL A 23 36.65 3.11 -18.91
CA VAL A 23 35.45 3.95 -18.83
C VAL A 23 34.23 3.22 -19.38
N ILE A 24 34.36 2.59 -20.55
CA ILE A 24 33.28 1.83 -21.18
C ILE A 24 32.89 0.63 -20.30
N ALA A 25 33.87 -0.12 -19.78
CA ALA A 25 33.62 -1.26 -18.91
C ALA A 25 32.91 -0.82 -17.59
N GLY A 26 33.34 0.29 -16.99
CA GLY A 26 32.69 0.85 -15.81
C GLY A 26 31.26 1.29 -16.07
N TRP A 27 31.01 1.92 -17.22
CA TRP A 27 29.68 2.32 -17.63
C TRP A 27 28.76 1.11 -17.85
N LEU A 28 29.24 0.08 -18.54
CA LEU A 28 28.50 -1.17 -18.74
C LEU A 28 28.20 -1.87 -17.42
N LEU A 29 29.17 -1.94 -16.51
CA LEU A 29 28.98 -2.54 -15.18
C LEU A 29 27.88 -1.80 -14.39
N THR A 30 27.89 -0.46 -14.41
CA THR A 30 26.87 0.34 -13.76
C THR A 30 25.48 0.13 -14.36
N MET A 31 25.40 -0.03 -15.69
CA MET A 31 24.14 -0.36 -16.37
C MET A 31 23.60 -1.73 -15.92
N VAL A 32 24.47 -2.75 -15.89
CA VAL A 32 24.09 -4.11 -15.44
C VAL A 32 23.63 -4.08 -13.99
N GLU A 33 24.33 -3.38 -13.10
CA GLU A 33 23.94 -3.23 -11.70
C GLU A 33 22.56 -2.58 -11.57
N ARG A 34 22.31 -1.49 -12.28
CA ARG A 34 20.99 -0.83 -12.27
C ARG A 34 19.87 -1.73 -12.73
N ILE A 35 20.08 -2.48 -13.81
CA ILE A 35 19.08 -3.42 -14.34
C ILE A 35 18.84 -4.55 -13.35
N ALA A 36 19.91 -5.14 -12.79
CA ALA A 36 19.82 -6.19 -11.80
C ALA A 36 19.11 -5.74 -10.52
N SER A 37 19.44 -4.56 -9.99
CA SER A 37 18.80 -3.99 -8.81
C SER A 37 17.31 -3.75 -9.04
N ARG A 38 16.92 -3.18 -10.18
CA ARG A 38 15.51 -2.99 -10.54
C ARG A 38 14.77 -4.32 -10.65
N ALA A 39 15.36 -5.30 -11.32
CA ALA A 39 14.78 -6.62 -11.47
C ALA A 39 14.62 -7.32 -10.11
N PHE A 40 15.62 -7.21 -9.24
CA PHE A 40 15.59 -7.77 -7.90
C PHE A 40 14.49 -7.14 -7.03
N ILE A 41 14.40 -5.80 -7.00
CA ILE A 41 13.36 -5.07 -6.26
C ILE A 41 11.97 -5.44 -6.77
N THR A 42 11.78 -5.45 -8.10
CA THR A 42 10.49 -5.81 -8.70
C THR A 42 10.10 -7.26 -8.38
N ARG A 43 11.07 -8.18 -8.41
CA ARG A 43 10.84 -9.58 -8.06
C ARG A 43 10.52 -9.78 -6.57
N SER A 44 11.22 -9.04 -5.69
CA SER A 44 10.97 -9.04 -4.25
C SER A 44 9.58 -8.47 -3.92
N ARG A 45 9.19 -7.38 -4.54
CA ARG A 45 7.85 -6.80 -4.40
C ARG A 45 6.74 -7.77 -4.84
N ARG A 46 6.93 -8.49 -5.95
CA ARG A 46 5.99 -9.52 -6.40
C ARG A 46 5.83 -10.68 -5.42
N LYS A 47 6.84 -10.96 -4.61
CA LYS A 47 6.80 -11.97 -3.54
C LYS A 47 6.21 -11.46 -2.22
N GLY A 48 5.75 -10.20 -2.17
CA GLY A 48 5.19 -9.58 -0.96
C GLY A 48 6.25 -9.11 0.05
N ALA A 49 7.54 -9.14 -0.31
CA ALA A 49 8.56 -8.45 0.46
C ALA A 49 8.31 -6.93 0.33
N TYR A 50 8.28 -6.24 1.45
CA TYR A 50 7.92 -4.80 1.54
C TYR A 50 6.44 -4.48 1.28
N ALA A 51 5.53 -5.45 1.45
CA ALA A 51 4.11 -5.17 1.41
C ALA A 51 3.67 -4.50 2.71
N TYR A 52 2.98 -3.37 2.60
CA TYR A 52 2.39 -2.67 3.73
C TYR A 52 1.25 -3.50 4.32
N GLY A 53 1.35 -3.84 5.60
CA GLY A 53 0.23 -4.43 6.33
C GLY A 53 -0.96 -3.48 6.28
N THR A 54 -2.09 -3.96 5.79
CA THR A 54 -3.25 -3.11 5.53
C THR A 54 -4.48 -3.67 6.22
N VAL A 55 -5.18 -2.83 6.96
CA VAL A 55 -6.50 -3.15 7.50
C VAL A 55 -7.55 -2.52 6.61
N ILE A 56 -8.54 -3.30 6.21
CA ILE A 56 -9.63 -2.83 5.34
C ILE A 56 -10.84 -2.55 6.22
N ILE A 57 -11.35 -1.32 6.15
CA ILE A 57 -12.51 -0.85 6.91
C ILE A 57 -13.63 -0.48 5.94
N GLY A 58 -14.83 -0.97 6.17
CA GLY A 58 -15.98 -0.65 5.32
C GLY A 58 -17.12 -1.63 5.46
N SER A 59 -18.12 -1.48 4.59
CA SER A 59 -19.22 -2.43 4.52
C SER A 59 -18.73 -3.83 4.10
N PRO A 60 -19.42 -4.91 4.47
CA PRO A 60 -19.06 -6.27 4.07
C PRO A 60 -18.83 -6.42 2.56
N HIS A 61 -19.69 -5.84 1.74
CA HIS A 61 -19.54 -5.84 0.28
C HIS A 61 -18.37 -4.96 -0.19
N GLY A 62 -18.14 -3.80 0.45
CA GLY A 62 -16.98 -2.94 0.16
C GLY A 62 -15.67 -3.65 0.44
N ILE A 63 -15.58 -4.33 1.58
CA ILE A 63 -14.44 -5.18 1.96
C ILE A 63 -14.20 -6.25 0.89
N GLY A 64 -15.25 -6.98 0.46
CA GLY A 64 -15.14 -8.00 -0.58
C GLY A 64 -14.57 -7.47 -1.89
N ARG A 65 -15.08 -6.33 -2.37
CA ARG A 65 -14.57 -5.64 -3.58
C ARG A 65 -13.11 -5.23 -3.43
N THR A 66 -12.75 -4.68 -2.28
CA THR A 66 -11.39 -4.24 -2.00
C THR A 66 -10.41 -5.43 -1.96
N LEU A 67 -10.79 -6.53 -1.33
CA LEU A 67 -10.01 -7.77 -1.32
C LEU A 67 -9.79 -8.31 -2.74
N GLN A 68 -10.82 -8.34 -3.55
CA GLN A 68 -10.73 -8.76 -4.95
C GLN A 68 -9.80 -7.84 -5.75
N PHE A 69 -9.91 -6.53 -5.57
CA PHE A 69 -9.07 -5.54 -6.23
C PHE A 69 -7.59 -5.71 -5.86
N LEU A 70 -7.29 -5.84 -4.57
CA LEU A 70 -5.92 -6.04 -4.10
C LEU A 70 -5.35 -7.39 -4.56
N GLY A 71 -6.19 -8.44 -4.60
CA GLY A 71 -5.82 -9.76 -5.10
C GLY A 71 -5.40 -9.74 -6.57
N GLN A 72 -6.08 -8.94 -7.39
CA GLN A 72 -5.76 -8.75 -8.82
C GLN A 72 -4.53 -7.85 -9.04
N ARG A 73 -4.31 -6.88 -8.16
CA ARG A 73 -3.25 -5.86 -8.29
C ARG A 73 -2.17 -5.98 -7.21
N ARG A 74 -1.56 -7.14 -7.07
CA ARG A 74 -0.49 -7.41 -6.09
C ARG A 74 0.72 -6.44 -6.20
N GLN A 75 0.87 -5.76 -7.32
CA GLN A 75 1.91 -4.76 -7.53
C GLN A 75 1.75 -3.49 -6.68
N LEU A 76 0.56 -3.25 -6.11
CA LEU A 76 0.30 -2.12 -5.22
C LEU A 76 0.98 -2.27 -3.85
N ASN A 77 1.52 -3.46 -3.54
CA ASN A 77 2.21 -3.79 -2.30
C ASN A 77 1.38 -3.65 -1.01
N TYR A 78 0.06 -3.62 -1.09
CA TYR A 78 -0.81 -3.72 0.07
C TYR A 78 -1.10 -5.18 0.39
N ARG A 79 -0.86 -5.59 1.62
CA ARG A 79 -1.15 -6.92 2.12
C ARG A 79 -2.25 -6.84 3.17
N PRO A 80 -3.48 -7.26 2.86
CA PRO A 80 -4.54 -7.32 3.86
C PRO A 80 -4.12 -8.23 5.01
N VAL A 81 -4.22 -7.74 6.24
CA VAL A 81 -3.93 -8.49 7.49
C VAL A 81 -5.18 -8.66 8.31
N ALA A 82 -6.08 -7.67 8.28
CA ALA A 82 -7.35 -7.72 8.98
C ALA A 82 -8.44 -6.92 8.25
N VAL A 83 -9.67 -7.15 8.66
CA VAL A 83 -10.85 -6.43 8.17
C VAL A 83 -11.66 -5.94 9.36
N CYS A 84 -12.25 -4.75 9.25
CA CYS A 84 -13.16 -4.19 10.23
C CYS A 84 -14.49 -3.86 9.54
N PRO A 85 -15.53 -4.69 9.71
CA PRO A 85 -16.82 -4.44 9.10
C PRO A 85 -17.55 -3.33 9.85
N ILE A 86 -17.90 -2.28 9.13
CA ILE A 86 -18.64 -1.13 9.65
C ILE A 86 -19.86 -0.86 8.82
N HIS A 87 -20.82 -0.18 9.40
CA HIS A 87 -21.94 0.41 8.68
C HIS A 87 -22.18 1.84 9.15
N LEU A 88 -22.79 2.62 8.32
CA LEU A 88 -23.24 3.96 8.66
C LEU A 88 -24.67 3.86 9.19
N ASN A 89 -24.89 4.31 10.42
CA ASN A 89 -26.23 4.40 10.98
C ASN A 89 -26.97 5.57 10.29
N PRO A 90 -28.07 5.30 9.58
CA PRO A 90 -28.78 6.34 8.83
C PRO A 90 -29.46 7.38 9.72
N ASP A 91 -29.76 7.04 10.98
CA ASP A 91 -30.45 7.92 11.90
C ASP A 91 -29.50 8.89 12.63
N THR A 92 -28.29 8.41 12.94
CA THR A 92 -27.30 9.17 13.71
C THR A 92 -26.18 9.73 12.86
N GLY A 93 -25.97 9.24 11.63
CA GLY A 93 -24.80 9.56 10.79
C GLY A 93 -23.49 9.01 11.33
N LEU A 94 -23.51 8.19 12.37
CA LEU A 94 -22.30 7.66 13.00
C LEU A 94 -21.88 6.33 12.38
N ILE A 95 -20.57 6.10 12.42
CA ILE A 95 -19.96 4.82 12.04
C ILE A 95 -20.12 3.85 13.21
N GLU A 96 -20.71 2.70 12.94
CA GLU A 96 -20.93 1.63 13.91
C GLU A 96 -20.44 0.29 13.38
N GLN A 97 -20.23 -0.68 14.28
CA GLN A 97 -19.89 -2.05 13.92
C GLN A 97 -21.02 -2.68 13.09
N SER A 98 -20.66 -3.28 11.97
CA SER A 98 -21.65 -4.03 11.18
C SER A 98 -21.95 -5.38 11.84
N ALA A 99 -23.24 -5.66 12.00
CA ALA A 99 -23.73 -6.95 12.51
C ALA A 99 -23.82 -8.04 11.41
N ASP A 100 -23.58 -7.69 10.15
CA ASP A 100 -23.71 -8.62 9.02
C ASP A 100 -22.45 -9.50 8.85
N HIS A 101 -22.32 -10.45 9.75
CA HIS A 101 -21.20 -11.39 9.77
C HIS A 101 -21.31 -12.46 8.66
N GLU A 102 -22.55 -12.79 8.20
CA GLU A 102 -22.75 -13.79 7.15
C GLU A 102 -22.22 -13.29 5.81
N THR A 103 -22.64 -12.11 5.38
CA THR A 103 -22.17 -11.51 4.15
C THR A 103 -20.65 -11.30 4.16
N LEU A 104 -20.09 -10.84 5.30
CA LEU A 104 -18.65 -10.70 5.44
C LEU A 104 -17.93 -12.04 5.23
N ARG A 105 -18.44 -13.10 5.85
CA ARG A 105 -17.86 -14.45 5.76
C ARG A 105 -17.91 -14.99 4.33
N GLU A 106 -19.01 -14.77 3.62
CA GLU A 106 -19.15 -15.16 2.21
C GLU A 106 -18.14 -14.40 1.32
N GLU A 107 -18.02 -13.09 1.50
CA GLU A 107 -17.09 -12.28 0.73
C GLU A 107 -15.63 -12.65 1.01
N MET A 108 -15.29 -12.97 2.26
CA MET A 108 -13.95 -13.48 2.61
C MET A 108 -13.69 -14.85 2.01
N GLN A 109 -14.70 -15.76 1.96
CA GLN A 109 -14.55 -17.08 1.35
C GLN A 109 -14.36 -17.04 -0.17
N LYS A 110 -15.01 -16.11 -0.86
CA LYS A 110 -14.83 -15.88 -2.30
C LYS A 110 -13.38 -15.51 -2.62
N ASN A 111 -12.72 -14.79 -1.72
CA ASN A 111 -11.35 -14.34 -1.84
C ASN A 111 -10.35 -15.31 -1.19
N LYS A 112 -10.44 -16.60 -1.52
CA LYS A 112 -9.62 -17.69 -0.98
C LYS A 112 -8.12 -17.37 -1.01
N GLY A 113 -7.50 -17.34 0.15
CA GLY A 113 -6.04 -17.26 0.31
C GLY A 113 -5.53 -16.33 1.40
N CYS A 114 -6.38 -15.54 2.05
CA CYS A 114 -5.98 -14.70 3.17
C CYS A 114 -6.69 -15.17 4.44
N GLN A 115 -5.92 -15.68 5.42
CA GLN A 115 -6.41 -15.74 6.79
C GLN A 115 -6.40 -14.30 7.32
N LEU A 116 -7.57 -13.66 7.32
CA LEU A 116 -7.74 -12.30 7.80
C LEU A 116 -8.39 -12.34 9.18
N SER A 117 -7.85 -11.57 10.09
CA SER A 117 -8.49 -11.32 11.38
C SER A 117 -9.66 -10.35 11.19
N VAL A 118 -10.74 -10.57 11.91
CA VAL A 118 -11.87 -9.63 11.97
C VAL A 118 -11.69 -8.78 13.22
N LEU A 119 -11.62 -7.47 13.04
CA LEU A 119 -11.52 -6.50 14.13
C LEU A 119 -12.91 -5.98 14.48
N GLU A 120 -13.10 -5.70 15.75
CA GLU A 120 -14.28 -4.99 16.24
C GLU A 120 -14.03 -3.48 16.16
N TYR A 121 -15.02 -2.76 15.64
CA TYR A 121 -14.95 -1.31 15.57
C TYR A 121 -15.10 -0.70 16.97
N SER A 122 -14.14 0.11 17.35
CA SER A 122 -14.18 0.89 18.59
C SER A 122 -13.44 2.19 18.37
N ASP A 123 -14.08 3.32 18.63
CA ASP A 123 -13.49 4.64 18.43
C ASP A 123 -12.17 4.85 19.18
N HIS A 124 -11.96 4.16 20.31
CA HIS A 124 -10.78 4.37 21.15
C HIS A 124 -9.67 3.34 20.93
N ASN A 125 -10.03 2.09 20.61
CA ASN A 125 -9.06 0.99 20.60
C ASN A 125 -8.69 0.49 19.21
N LEU A 126 -9.38 0.92 18.17
CA LEU A 126 -9.15 0.41 16.82
C LEU A 126 -7.74 0.69 16.31
N ALA A 127 -7.23 1.90 16.54
CA ALA A 127 -5.88 2.28 16.13
C ALA A 127 -4.80 1.42 16.81
N GLU A 128 -4.95 1.16 18.11
CA GLU A 128 -4.02 0.30 18.86
C GLU A 128 -4.05 -1.14 18.35
N GLN A 129 -5.24 -1.70 18.09
CA GLN A 129 -5.39 -3.04 17.51
C GLN A 129 -4.72 -3.16 16.13
N ILE A 130 -4.82 -2.11 15.31
CA ILE A 130 -4.18 -2.05 13.98
C ILE A 130 -2.66 -2.07 14.11
N ILE A 131 -2.11 -1.31 15.05
CA ILE A 131 -0.67 -1.25 15.32
C ILE A 131 -0.15 -2.59 15.85
N ASP A 132 -0.88 -3.23 16.76
CA ASP A 132 -0.52 -4.54 17.31
C ASP A 132 -0.43 -5.63 16.24
N MET A 133 -1.20 -5.48 15.17
CA MET A 133 -1.12 -6.36 14.00
C MET A 133 0.03 -5.99 13.04
N ASN A 134 0.86 -5.01 13.40
CA ASN A 134 1.94 -4.48 12.56
C ASN A 134 1.41 -4.00 11.20
N ALA A 135 0.20 -3.46 11.17
CA ALA A 135 -0.37 -2.79 10.01
C ALA A 135 0.02 -1.31 10.03
N GLN A 136 0.24 -0.77 8.85
CA GLN A 136 0.73 0.60 8.65
C GLN A 136 -0.27 1.44 7.87
N THR A 137 -1.20 0.77 7.20
CA THR A 137 -2.17 1.43 6.31
C THR A 137 -3.59 0.98 6.65
N VAL A 138 -4.47 1.94 6.73
CA VAL A 138 -5.93 1.74 6.83
C VAL A 138 -6.55 2.01 5.47
N MET A 139 -7.19 1.04 4.88
CA MET A 139 -7.86 1.19 3.59
C MET A 139 -9.36 1.27 3.79
N VAL A 140 -9.94 2.41 3.48
CA VAL A 140 -11.39 2.63 3.56
C VAL A 140 -12.01 2.19 2.25
N ALA A 141 -12.89 1.17 2.34
CA ALA A 141 -13.47 0.48 1.20
C ALA A 141 -14.69 1.19 0.59
N ASP A 142 -15.31 2.07 1.34
CA ASP A 142 -16.52 2.79 0.95
C ASP A 142 -16.32 4.30 1.05
N ASP A 143 -17.16 5.07 0.36
CA ASP A 143 -17.11 6.54 0.42
C ASP A 143 -17.78 7.05 1.71
N LEU A 144 -17.17 6.75 2.85
CA LEU A 144 -17.65 7.18 4.17
C LEU A 144 -17.61 8.70 4.34
N ARG A 145 -16.72 9.38 3.62
CA ARG A 145 -16.51 10.82 3.72
C ARG A 145 -17.77 11.63 3.39
N ARG A 146 -18.61 11.11 2.50
CA ARG A 146 -19.86 11.79 2.10
C ARG A 146 -20.99 11.66 3.11
N TYR A 147 -20.92 10.65 3.99
CA TYR A 147 -22.07 10.22 4.77
C TYR A 147 -21.83 10.20 6.28
N SER A 148 -20.60 10.43 6.74
CA SER A 148 -20.26 10.33 8.16
C SER A 148 -19.75 11.65 8.70
N ASP A 149 -20.44 12.19 9.70
CA ASP A 149 -20.04 13.41 10.39
C ASP A 149 -18.79 13.20 11.24
N ASN A 150 -18.49 11.96 11.63
CA ASN A 150 -17.32 11.63 12.44
C ASN A 150 -16.14 11.08 11.62
N TYR A 151 -16.24 11.08 10.29
CA TYR A 151 -15.12 10.61 9.45
C TYR A 151 -13.84 11.43 9.64
N ASP A 152 -13.97 12.74 9.75
CA ASP A 152 -12.81 13.62 9.96
C ASP A 152 -12.13 13.34 11.32
N ILE A 153 -12.95 13.08 12.36
CA ILE A 153 -12.44 12.69 13.68
C ILE A 153 -11.72 11.35 13.58
N PHE A 154 -12.31 10.38 12.89
CA PHE A 154 -11.72 9.08 12.64
C PHE A 154 -10.38 9.20 11.90
N SER A 155 -10.33 10.02 10.84
CA SER A 155 -9.10 10.19 10.05
C SER A 155 -7.98 10.83 10.86
N VAL A 156 -8.27 11.90 11.58
CA VAL A 156 -7.30 12.57 12.47
C VAL A 156 -6.81 11.62 13.57
N HIS A 157 -7.70 10.80 14.12
CA HIS A 157 -7.32 9.83 15.14
C HIS A 157 -6.36 8.77 14.56
N MET A 158 -6.64 8.18 13.41
CA MET A 158 -5.75 7.21 12.77
C MET A 158 -4.39 7.83 12.41
N GLU A 159 -4.38 9.04 11.86
CA GLU A 159 -3.15 9.77 11.53
C GLU A 159 -2.32 10.11 12.77
N SER A 160 -2.95 10.41 13.91
CA SER A 160 -2.25 10.68 15.16
C SER A 160 -1.43 9.48 15.68
N PHE A 161 -1.83 8.27 15.30
CA PHE A 161 -1.10 7.04 15.56
C PHE A 161 -0.08 6.68 14.46
N GLY A 162 0.09 7.54 13.47
CA GLY A 162 1.03 7.33 12.35
C GLY A 162 0.53 6.33 11.30
N LEU A 163 -0.77 6.05 11.26
CA LEU A 163 -1.40 5.17 10.27
C LEU A 163 -1.71 5.95 9.00
N GLU A 164 -1.32 5.41 7.85
CA GLU A 164 -1.65 5.99 6.55
C GLU A 164 -3.08 5.59 6.16
N ILE A 165 -3.91 6.57 5.78
CA ILE A 165 -5.26 6.30 5.29
C ILE A 165 -5.27 6.31 3.77
N ALA A 166 -5.67 5.19 3.18
CA ALA A 166 -5.91 5.05 1.75
C ALA A 166 -7.40 4.87 1.49
N MET A 167 -7.96 5.60 0.54
CA MET A 167 -9.35 5.44 0.12
C MET A 167 -9.41 4.74 -1.23
N LEU A 168 -10.27 3.74 -1.31
CA LEU A 168 -10.64 3.16 -2.58
C LEU A 168 -11.87 3.91 -3.11
N ALA A 169 -11.65 4.87 -4.01
CA ALA A 169 -12.76 5.55 -4.66
C ALA A 169 -13.59 4.53 -5.45
N SER A 170 -14.88 4.38 -5.08
CA SER A 170 -15.79 3.53 -5.83
C SER A 170 -16.03 4.15 -7.20
N ALA A 171 -15.70 3.41 -8.25
CA ALA A 171 -15.93 3.82 -9.64
C ALA A 171 -17.42 3.87 -10.04
N ALA A 172 -18.33 3.84 -9.10
CA ALA A 172 -19.75 3.97 -9.37
C ALA A 172 -20.14 5.37 -9.91
N ASP A 173 -19.26 6.36 -9.72
CA ASP A 173 -19.54 7.75 -10.13
C ASP A 173 -18.72 8.20 -11.37
N THR A 174 -17.88 7.35 -11.92
CA THR A 174 -17.14 7.67 -13.15
C THR A 174 -17.26 6.52 -14.13
N SER A 175 -18.20 6.69 -15.06
CA SER A 175 -18.21 5.93 -16.30
C SER A 175 -16.79 5.90 -16.90
N ASN A 176 -16.14 4.74 -16.88
CA ASN A 176 -15.00 4.40 -17.72
C ASN A 176 -13.58 4.90 -17.33
N HIS A 177 -13.24 5.24 -16.09
CA HIS A 177 -11.85 5.58 -15.76
C HIS A 177 -11.30 4.82 -14.55
N GLU A 178 -10.00 4.48 -14.65
CA GLU A 178 -9.17 3.74 -13.71
C GLU A 178 -9.41 4.11 -12.24
N ILE A 179 -9.56 3.09 -11.40
CA ILE A 179 -9.55 3.24 -9.94
C ILE A 179 -8.17 3.74 -9.53
N GLN A 180 -8.09 4.98 -9.08
CA GLN A 180 -6.87 5.56 -8.52
C GLN A 180 -6.89 5.42 -7.00
N VAL A 181 -5.86 4.78 -6.44
CA VAL A 181 -5.58 4.84 -5.01
C VAL A 181 -4.90 6.19 -4.76
N ARG A 182 -5.55 7.06 -4.02
CA ARG A 182 -4.99 8.36 -3.65
C ARG A 182 -4.56 8.30 -2.19
N SER A 183 -3.27 8.40 -1.96
CA SER A 183 -2.71 8.69 -0.64
C SER A 183 -2.99 10.16 -0.32
N ILE A 184 -3.66 10.44 0.78
CA ILE A 184 -3.87 11.80 1.28
C ILE A 184 -2.72 12.04 2.26
N GLN A 185 -1.59 12.53 1.74
CA GLN A 185 -0.56 13.13 2.60
C GLN A 185 -1.09 14.48 3.04
N GLY A 186 -1.28 14.64 4.35
CA GLY A 186 -1.50 15.92 4.97
C GLY A 186 -0.28 16.83 4.73
N THR A 187 -0.53 18.03 4.22
CA THR A 187 0.44 19.14 4.16
C THR A 187 0.54 19.82 5.50
#